data_1abce50d3c74fd775a69ee2fd9e9780c
#
_entry.id   1abce50d3c74fd775a69ee2fd9e9780c
#
_cell.length_a   1.000
_cell.length_b   1.000
_cell.length_c   1.000
_cell.angle_alpha   90.00
_cell.angle_beta   90.00
_cell.angle_gamma   90.00
#
_symmetry.space_group_name_H-M   'P 1'
#
loop_
_entity.id
_entity.type
_entity.pdbx_description
1 polymer ?
#
loop_
_entity_poly.entity_id
_entity_poly.type
_entity_poly.pdbx_seq_one_letter_code
_entity_poly.pdbx_strand_id
1 'polypeptide(L)'
;GRELVGLVNAHGPYAVGMSGEDAGLLQARRVRTGSDGAPLDLGLVGTVTRVNTAAVEQLLDIGKIPVIASIAPELADSDDDAAGLGSLTGQVLNVNADTAAAEVAVALGAEKFVALTDVEGLYADWPDRSSLISSLTASELREMLPTLESGMIPKMRAALRAVEGG
;
A
#
# COMPACT_ATOMS: atom_id res chain seq x y z
N GLY A 1 11.54 7.81 -2.90
CA GLY A 1 11.89 7.72 -1.48
C GLY A 1 12.91 8.77 -1.05
N ARG A 2 14.15 8.74 -1.57
CA ARG A 2 15.26 9.62 -1.11
C ARG A 2 14.97 11.12 -1.21
N GLU A 3 14.36 11.56 -2.29
CA GLU A 3 14.01 12.97 -2.51
C GLU A 3 13.04 13.46 -1.42
N LEU A 4 11.96 12.71 -1.16
CA LEU A 4 10.99 13.05 -0.12
C LEU A 4 11.64 13.09 1.27
N VAL A 5 12.52 12.14 1.59
CA VAL A 5 13.31 12.16 2.84
C VAL A 5 14.12 13.44 2.94
N GLY A 6 14.78 13.86 1.84
CA GLY A 6 15.55 15.11 1.80
C GLY A 6 14.68 16.34 2.04
N LEU A 7 13.50 16.40 1.40
CA LEU A 7 12.56 17.52 1.58
C LEU A 7 12.04 17.62 3.01
N VAL A 8 11.65 16.52 3.62
CA VAL A 8 11.20 16.49 5.02
C VAL A 8 12.36 16.89 5.95
N ASN A 9 13.56 16.35 5.70
CA ASN A 9 14.73 16.60 6.55
C ASN A 9 15.32 18.01 6.38
N ALA A 10 14.90 18.76 5.38
CA ALA A 10 15.22 20.20 5.32
C ALA A 10 14.59 21.01 6.46
N HIS A 11 13.56 20.48 7.12
CA HIS A 11 12.87 21.06 8.26
C HIS A 11 13.35 20.53 9.63
N GLY A 12 14.27 19.56 9.64
CA GLY A 12 14.80 18.91 10.83
C GLY A 12 15.02 17.41 10.59
N PRO A 13 15.76 16.69 11.44
CA PRO A 13 16.12 15.30 11.23
C PRO A 13 14.93 14.35 11.54
N TYR A 14 13.84 14.50 10.82
CA TYR A 14 12.59 13.79 11.09
C TYR A 14 12.43 12.51 10.29
N ALA A 15 12.72 12.52 8.98
CA ALA A 15 12.42 11.41 8.10
C ALA A 15 13.54 10.36 8.07
N VAL A 16 13.13 9.10 8.06
CA VAL A 16 14.00 7.94 7.80
C VAL A 16 13.47 7.19 6.59
N GLY A 17 14.30 7.06 5.54
CA GLY A 17 13.97 6.29 4.34
C GLY A 17 14.18 4.81 4.57
N MET A 18 13.20 4.00 4.13
CA MET A 18 13.26 2.55 4.17
C MET A 18 12.49 1.96 2.99
N SER A 19 12.65 0.68 2.77
CA SER A 19 11.91 -0.11 1.78
C SER A 19 11.18 -1.25 2.47
N GLY A 20 10.30 -1.93 1.75
CA GLY A 20 9.66 -3.13 2.28
C GLY A 20 10.62 -4.28 2.60
N GLU A 21 11.86 -4.26 2.07
CA GLU A 21 12.90 -5.24 2.39
C GLU A 21 13.50 -5.03 3.78
N ASP A 22 13.54 -3.75 4.25
CA ASP A 22 14.21 -3.40 5.49
C ASP A 22 13.48 -4.00 6.69
N ALA A 23 14.22 -4.73 7.53
CA ALA A 23 13.70 -5.45 8.69
C ALA A 23 12.53 -6.41 8.39
N GLY A 24 12.40 -6.84 7.13
CA GLY A 24 11.29 -7.70 6.69
C GLY A 24 9.93 -7.02 6.78
N LEU A 25 9.89 -5.70 6.60
CA LEU A 25 8.68 -4.88 6.73
C LEU A 25 7.54 -5.38 5.83
N LEU A 26 7.83 -5.65 4.55
CA LEU A 26 6.87 -6.22 3.60
C LEU A 26 7.38 -7.55 3.06
N GLN A 27 6.45 -8.46 2.81
CA GLN A 27 6.69 -9.67 2.01
C GLN A 27 5.59 -9.76 0.95
N ALA A 28 5.94 -10.22 -0.24
CA ALA A 28 5.01 -10.27 -1.37
C ALA A 28 5.09 -11.59 -2.13
N ARG A 29 3.99 -11.96 -2.76
CA ARG A 29 3.95 -13.05 -3.77
C ARG A 29 3.79 -12.43 -5.15
N ARG A 30 4.44 -13.04 -6.14
CA ARG A 30 4.34 -12.58 -7.53
C ARG A 30 2.91 -12.75 -8.06
N VAL A 31 2.42 -11.74 -8.76
CA VAL A 31 1.15 -11.83 -9.49
C VAL A 31 1.37 -12.69 -10.74
N ARG A 32 0.69 -13.84 -10.81
CA ARG A 32 0.78 -14.81 -11.91
C ARG A 32 -0.56 -15.04 -12.62
N THR A 33 -1.63 -14.51 -12.05
CA THR A 33 -3.00 -14.68 -12.60
C THR A 33 -3.72 -13.35 -12.58
N GLY A 34 -4.50 -13.10 -13.62
CA GLY A 34 -5.43 -11.98 -13.70
C GLY A 34 -6.65 -12.15 -12.80
N SER A 35 -7.48 -11.11 -12.70
CA SER A 35 -8.74 -11.15 -11.95
C SER A 35 -9.77 -12.16 -12.52
N ASP A 36 -9.60 -12.55 -13.77
CA ASP A 36 -10.38 -13.57 -14.48
C ASP A 36 -9.82 -14.98 -14.31
N GLY A 37 -8.73 -15.16 -13.55
CA GLY A 37 -8.04 -16.43 -13.33
C GLY A 37 -7.12 -16.85 -14.49
N ALA A 38 -7.02 -16.06 -15.56
CA ALA A 38 -6.11 -16.37 -16.67
C ALA A 38 -4.65 -16.16 -16.27
N PRO A 39 -3.71 -16.93 -16.83
CA PRO A 39 -2.28 -16.69 -16.61
C PRO A 39 -1.88 -15.27 -17.03
N LEU A 40 -1.17 -14.58 -16.15
CA LEU A 40 -0.74 -13.20 -16.36
C LEU A 40 0.73 -13.07 -15.96
N ASP A 41 1.56 -12.57 -16.88
CA ASP A 41 2.96 -12.23 -16.59
C ASP A 41 3.13 -10.71 -16.59
N LEU A 42 3.25 -10.14 -15.41
CA LEU A 42 3.55 -8.73 -15.19
C LEU A 42 5.03 -8.50 -14.83
N GLY A 43 5.89 -9.49 -15.04
CA GLY A 43 7.28 -9.44 -14.64
C GLY A 43 7.44 -9.45 -13.11
N LEU A 44 8.20 -8.50 -12.57
CA LEU A 44 8.48 -8.42 -11.13
C LEU A 44 7.43 -7.60 -10.37
N VAL A 45 6.16 -7.92 -10.56
CA VAL A 45 5.03 -7.30 -9.84
C VAL A 45 4.48 -8.27 -8.80
N GLY A 46 4.28 -7.78 -7.58
CA GLY A 46 3.79 -8.57 -6.46
C GLY A 46 2.60 -7.95 -5.74
N THR A 47 1.95 -8.80 -4.95
CA THR A 47 0.94 -8.43 -3.96
C THR A 47 1.48 -8.67 -2.56
N VAL A 48 1.33 -7.70 -1.65
CA VAL A 48 1.73 -7.83 -0.24
C VAL A 48 0.92 -8.96 0.40
N THR A 49 1.62 -9.85 1.08
CA THR A 49 1.01 -10.97 1.82
C THR A 49 1.27 -10.90 3.31
N ARG A 50 2.29 -10.14 3.72
CA ARG A 50 2.62 -9.95 5.12
C ARG A 50 3.26 -8.58 5.35
N VAL A 51 2.95 -8.00 6.50
CA VAL A 51 3.55 -6.77 7.01
C VAL A 51 4.12 -7.03 8.42
N ASN A 52 5.35 -6.60 8.66
CA ASN A 52 5.99 -6.62 9.99
C ASN A 52 6.29 -5.18 10.40
N THR A 53 5.50 -4.63 11.30
CA THR A 53 5.55 -3.22 11.71
C THR A 53 6.65 -2.88 12.69
N ALA A 54 7.33 -3.84 13.28
CA ALA A 54 8.23 -3.65 14.41
C ALA A 54 9.28 -2.52 14.21
N ALA A 55 9.93 -2.45 13.05
CA ALA A 55 10.90 -1.38 12.78
C ALA A 55 10.24 -0.01 12.57
N VAL A 56 9.03 0.01 11.99
CA VAL A 56 8.25 1.24 11.81
C VAL A 56 7.81 1.79 13.17
N GLU A 57 7.27 0.95 14.05
CA GLU A 57 6.87 1.31 15.40
C GLU A 57 8.03 1.90 16.21
N GLN A 58 9.21 1.26 16.16
CA GLN A 58 10.41 1.79 16.82
C GLN A 58 10.82 3.18 16.31
N LEU A 59 10.69 3.44 15.01
CA LEU A 59 10.96 4.77 14.45
C LEU A 59 9.92 5.79 14.92
N LEU A 60 8.65 5.41 14.97
CA LEU A 60 7.57 6.26 15.46
C LEU A 60 7.76 6.59 16.95
N ASP A 61 8.15 5.62 17.77
CA ASP A 61 8.40 5.79 19.21
C ASP A 61 9.49 6.83 19.51
N ILE A 62 10.50 6.95 18.64
CA ILE A 62 11.55 7.97 18.76
C ILE A 62 11.23 9.26 17.97
N GLY A 63 9.98 9.45 17.55
CA GLY A 63 9.50 10.65 16.86
C GLY A 63 10.01 10.79 15.43
N LYS A 64 10.31 9.71 14.74
CA LYS A 64 10.70 9.72 13.32
C LYS A 64 9.52 9.47 12.39
N ILE A 65 9.66 9.89 11.15
CA ILE A 65 8.70 9.71 10.06
C ILE A 65 9.28 8.68 9.10
N PRO A 66 8.82 7.41 9.12
CA PRO A 66 9.25 6.42 8.14
C PRO A 66 8.73 6.78 6.74
N VAL A 67 9.62 6.81 5.75
CA VAL A 67 9.30 7.01 4.33
C VAL A 67 9.59 5.72 3.60
N ILE A 68 8.54 4.96 3.33
CA ILE A 68 8.61 3.58 2.86
C ILE A 68 8.48 3.52 1.33
N ALA A 69 9.41 2.83 0.67
CA ALA A 69 9.30 2.49 -0.75
C ALA A 69 8.55 1.17 -0.91
N SER A 70 7.64 1.11 -1.89
CA SER A 70 6.74 -0.03 -2.16
C SER A 70 7.41 -1.14 -2.98
N ILE A 71 8.52 -1.67 -2.47
CA ILE A 71 9.19 -2.88 -2.96
C ILE A 71 9.26 -3.90 -1.84
N ALA A 72 9.16 -5.18 -2.17
CA ALA A 72 9.12 -6.24 -1.18
C ALA A 72 9.84 -7.50 -1.67
N PRO A 73 10.52 -8.25 -0.79
CA PRO A 73 11.07 -9.57 -1.11
C PRO A 73 9.98 -10.53 -1.57
N GLU A 74 10.29 -11.32 -2.60
CA GLU A 74 9.39 -12.37 -3.09
C GLU A 74 9.44 -13.60 -2.19
N LEU A 75 8.29 -14.04 -1.70
CA LEU A 75 8.11 -15.34 -1.08
C LEU A 75 8.03 -16.44 -2.14
N ALA A 76 8.67 -17.55 -1.90
CA ALA A 76 8.53 -18.75 -2.71
C ALA A 76 7.11 -19.30 -2.63
N ASP A 77 6.65 -19.91 -3.74
CA ASP A 77 5.36 -20.61 -3.80
C ASP A 77 5.49 -22.00 -3.14
N SER A 78 5.75 -22.05 -1.84
CA SER A 78 5.77 -23.32 -1.10
C SER A 78 4.55 -23.44 -0.20
N ASP A 79 3.84 -24.55 -0.31
CA ASP A 79 2.68 -24.89 0.53
C ASP A 79 3.08 -25.21 2.00
N ASP A 80 4.37 -25.34 2.30
CA ASP A 80 4.91 -25.77 3.60
C ASP A 80 5.15 -24.64 4.60
N ASP A 81 4.52 -23.47 4.42
CA ASP A 81 4.74 -22.33 5.30
C ASP A 81 3.83 -22.34 6.55
N ALA A 82 3.87 -23.45 7.29
CA ALA A 82 3.15 -23.58 8.57
C ALA A 82 3.61 -22.57 9.64
N ALA A 83 4.78 -21.94 9.46
CA ALA A 83 5.35 -20.96 10.39
C ALA A 83 5.19 -19.51 9.87
N GLY A 84 4.65 -19.27 8.69
CA GLY A 84 4.49 -17.93 8.09
C GLY A 84 5.81 -17.20 7.79
N LEU A 85 6.93 -17.93 7.76
CA LEU A 85 8.26 -17.37 7.53
C LEU A 85 8.77 -17.55 6.10
N GLY A 86 7.98 -18.12 5.20
CA GLY A 86 8.23 -18.47 3.80
C GLY A 86 9.68 -18.28 3.32
N SER A 87 10.18 -19.22 2.55
CA SER A 87 11.51 -19.07 1.93
C SER A 87 11.49 -17.86 0.97
N LEU A 88 12.47 -16.97 1.09
CA LEU A 88 12.66 -15.89 0.12
C LEU A 88 13.33 -16.42 -1.14
N THR A 89 12.87 -16.01 -2.32
CA THR A 89 13.47 -16.41 -3.61
C THR A 89 14.76 -15.66 -3.92
N GLY A 90 15.04 -14.57 -3.21
CA GLY A 90 16.11 -13.61 -3.51
C GLY A 90 15.73 -12.58 -4.54
N GLN A 91 14.50 -12.63 -5.07
CA GLN A 91 13.95 -11.58 -5.95
C GLN A 91 13.22 -10.50 -5.15
N VAL A 92 13.18 -9.31 -5.71
CA VAL A 92 12.42 -8.16 -5.18
C VAL A 92 11.31 -7.83 -6.15
N LEU A 93 10.12 -7.65 -5.62
CA LEU A 93 8.92 -7.33 -6.39
C LEU A 93 8.55 -5.86 -6.20
N ASN A 94 8.08 -5.23 -7.27
CA ASN A 94 7.39 -3.95 -7.20
C ASN A 94 5.95 -4.20 -6.74
N VAL A 95 5.51 -3.47 -5.73
CA VAL A 95 4.15 -3.54 -5.20
C VAL A 95 3.44 -2.22 -5.46
N ASN A 96 2.14 -2.27 -5.77
CA ASN A 96 1.35 -1.06 -5.90
C ASN A 96 1.42 -0.26 -4.57
N ALA A 97 1.79 1.03 -4.67
CA ALA A 97 2.06 1.86 -3.50
C ALA A 97 0.81 2.11 -2.63
N ASP A 98 -0.36 2.29 -3.27
CA ASP A 98 -1.62 2.48 -2.55
C ASP A 98 -1.98 1.22 -1.74
N THR A 99 -1.82 0.04 -2.35
CA THR A 99 -2.04 -1.25 -1.68
C THR A 99 -1.05 -1.46 -0.53
N ALA A 100 0.25 -1.23 -0.76
CA ALA A 100 1.26 -1.38 0.27
C ALA A 100 0.99 -0.44 1.46
N ALA A 101 0.61 0.81 1.19
CA ALA A 101 0.27 1.79 2.23
C ALA A 101 -0.95 1.38 3.04
N ALA A 102 -1.99 0.84 2.39
CA ALA A 102 -3.18 0.34 3.10
C ALA A 102 -2.85 -0.86 4.01
N GLU A 103 -2.06 -1.82 3.52
CA GLU A 103 -1.65 -2.98 4.33
C GLU A 103 -0.78 -2.56 5.53
N VAL A 104 0.11 -1.58 5.36
CA VAL A 104 0.90 -1.01 6.46
C VAL A 104 -0.01 -0.28 7.45
N ALA A 105 -0.98 0.51 6.98
CA ALA A 105 -1.92 1.23 7.83
C ALA A 105 -2.74 0.26 8.69
N VAL A 106 -3.27 -0.81 8.10
CA VAL A 106 -4.00 -1.87 8.82
C VAL A 106 -3.11 -2.54 9.86
N ALA A 107 -1.89 -2.93 9.47
CA ALA A 107 -0.98 -3.62 10.38
C ALA A 107 -0.52 -2.76 11.56
N LEU A 108 -0.45 -1.43 11.38
CA LEU A 108 -0.14 -0.47 12.44
C LEU A 108 -1.36 -0.10 13.31
N GLY A 109 -2.58 -0.48 12.93
CA GLY A 109 -3.81 0.05 13.56
C GLY A 109 -3.90 1.56 13.41
N ALA A 110 -3.59 2.11 12.22
CA ALA A 110 -3.51 3.54 11.99
C ALA A 110 -4.89 4.20 12.14
N GLU A 111 -4.97 5.28 12.90
CA GLU A 111 -6.22 6.05 13.12
C GLU A 111 -6.75 6.67 11.82
N LYS A 112 -5.88 6.91 10.84
CA LYS A 112 -6.23 7.56 9.58
C LYS A 112 -5.32 7.11 8.44
N PHE A 113 -5.93 6.78 7.30
CA PHE A 113 -5.25 6.60 6.02
C PHE A 113 -5.49 7.82 5.14
N VAL A 114 -4.42 8.42 4.60
CA VAL A 114 -4.50 9.61 3.73
C VAL A 114 -3.86 9.29 2.39
N ALA A 115 -4.64 9.28 1.33
CA ALA A 115 -4.16 9.17 -0.04
C ALA A 115 -3.95 10.56 -0.64
N LEU A 116 -2.70 10.92 -0.95
CA LEU A 116 -2.37 12.16 -1.67
C LEU A 116 -2.46 11.91 -3.18
N THR A 117 -3.25 12.70 -3.86
CA THR A 117 -3.50 12.57 -5.30
C THR A 117 -3.32 13.92 -6.01
N ASP A 118 -3.26 13.90 -7.32
CA ASP A 118 -3.20 15.07 -8.20
C ASP A 118 -4.59 15.71 -8.46
N VAL A 119 -5.65 15.12 -7.92
CA VAL A 119 -7.03 15.64 -7.93
C VAL A 119 -7.49 15.92 -6.49
N GLU A 120 -8.48 16.81 -6.32
CA GLU A 120 -8.96 17.23 -5.00
C GLU A 120 -9.63 16.11 -4.20
N GLY A 121 -10.17 15.09 -4.89
CA GLY A 121 -10.85 13.97 -4.26
C GLY A 121 -11.66 13.14 -5.24
N LEU A 122 -12.66 12.44 -4.74
CA LEU A 122 -13.58 11.63 -5.51
C LEU A 122 -14.76 12.50 -5.97
N TYR A 123 -15.17 12.32 -7.22
CA TYR A 123 -16.31 13.02 -7.82
C TYR A 123 -17.42 12.04 -8.16
N ALA A 124 -18.66 12.44 -7.95
CA ALA A 124 -19.85 11.64 -8.31
C ALA A 124 -20.04 11.57 -9.83
N ASP A 125 -19.69 12.63 -10.55
CA ASP A 125 -19.84 12.75 -12.00
C ASP A 125 -18.63 13.52 -12.58
N TRP A 126 -17.55 12.80 -12.87
CA TRP A 126 -16.37 13.40 -13.51
C TRP A 126 -16.65 13.66 -15.01
N PRO A 127 -16.29 14.84 -15.59
CA PRO A 127 -15.40 15.89 -15.04
C PRO A 127 -16.10 17.07 -14.31
N ASP A 128 -17.36 16.93 -13.89
CA ASP A 128 -18.01 17.98 -13.12
C ASP A 128 -17.38 18.15 -11.74
N ARG A 129 -16.57 19.21 -11.58
CA ARG A 129 -15.90 19.52 -10.32
C ARG A 129 -16.85 19.91 -9.19
N SER A 130 -18.08 20.30 -9.50
CA SER A 130 -19.08 20.61 -8.48
C SER A 130 -19.62 19.35 -7.79
N SER A 131 -19.39 18.17 -8.40
CA SER A 131 -19.80 16.88 -7.89
C SER A 131 -18.81 16.26 -6.89
N LEU A 132 -17.87 17.04 -6.33
CA LEU A 132 -16.89 16.57 -5.34
C LEU A 132 -17.60 15.97 -4.12
N ILE A 133 -17.24 14.75 -3.80
CA ILE A 133 -17.79 14.01 -2.67
C ILE A 133 -16.95 14.30 -1.42
N SER A 134 -17.56 14.88 -0.41
CA SER A 134 -16.89 15.26 0.83
C SER A 134 -16.83 14.12 1.85
N SER A 135 -17.75 13.16 1.78
CA SER A 135 -17.81 12.02 2.71
C SER A 135 -18.56 10.85 2.08
N LEU A 136 -18.09 9.65 2.34
CA LEU A 136 -18.69 8.39 1.92
C LEU A 136 -18.53 7.36 3.04
N THR A 137 -19.49 6.47 3.16
CA THR A 137 -19.33 5.23 3.92
C THR A 137 -18.57 4.19 3.09
N ALA A 138 -18.00 3.18 3.75
CA ALA A 138 -17.36 2.05 3.07
C ALA A 138 -18.35 1.31 2.13
N SER A 139 -19.63 1.22 2.50
CA SER A 139 -20.67 0.60 1.66
C SER A 139 -20.90 1.38 0.38
N GLU A 140 -21.10 2.70 0.49
CA GLU A 140 -21.29 3.58 -0.68
C GLU A 140 -20.08 3.56 -1.61
N LEU A 141 -18.86 3.59 -1.05
CA LEU A 141 -17.64 3.49 -1.85
C LEU A 141 -17.56 2.16 -2.59
N ARG A 142 -17.94 1.05 -1.95
CA ARG A 142 -17.94 -0.28 -2.60
C ARG A 142 -18.91 -0.34 -3.78
N GLU A 143 -20.07 0.29 -3.65
CA GLU A 143 -21.08 0.37 -4.74
C GLU A 143 -20.58 1.24 -5.90
N MET A 144 -19.81 2.29 -5.61
CA MET A 144 -19.24 3.19 -6.63
C MET A 144 -18.04 2.62 -7.38
N LEU A 145 -17.27 1.71 -6.79
CA LEU A 145 -16.02 1.19 -7.38
C LEU A 145 -16.13 0.79 -8.85
N PRO A 146 -17.21 0.09 -9.31
CA PRO A 146 -17.32 -0.32 -10.71
C PRO A 146 -17.51 0.85 -11.70
N THR A 147 -17.92 2.02 -11.22
CA THR A 147 -18.20 3.22 -12.04
C THR A 147 -17.02 4.18 -12.12
N LEU A 148 -16.00 3.97 -11.31
CA LEU A 148 -14.84 4.86 -11.22
C LEU A 148 -13.87 4.67 -12.40
N GLU A 149 -13.16 5.75 -12.72
CA GLU A 149 -12.07 5.69 -13.69
C GLU A 149 -10.95 4.74 -13.22
N SER A 150 -10.32 4.07 -14.17
CA SER A 150 -9.31 3.02 -13.91
C SER A 150 -8.16 3.48 -12.99
N GLY A 151 -7.74 4.74 -13.10
CA GLY A 151 -6.68 5.33 -12.26
C GLY A 151 -7.10 5.55 -10.80
N MET A 152 -8.40 5.75 -10.54
CA MET A 152 -8.92 5.98 -9.20
C MET A 152 -9.21 4.66 -8.45
N ILE A 153 -9.52 3.59 -9.17
CA ILE A 153 -9.90 2.29 -8.57
C ILE A 153 -8.85 1.75 -7.57
N PRO A 154 -7.55 1.72 -7.87
CA PRO A 154 -6.55 1.23 -6.91
C PRO A 154 -6.54 2.03 -5.61
N LYS A 155 -6.65 3.37 -5.70
CA LYS A 155 -6.66 4.27 -4.53
C LYS A 155 -7.89 4.05 -3.66
N MET A 156 -9.06 3.91 -4.28
CA MET A 156 -10.30 3.69 -3.56
C MET A 156 -10.38 2.29 -2.95
N ARG A 157 -9.82 1.28 -3.61
CA ARG A 157 -9.65 -0.06 -3.02
C ARG A 157 -8.71 -0.04 -1.81
N ALA A 158 -7.61 0.72 -1.89
CA ALA A 158 -6.69 0.90 -0.77
C ALA A 158 -7.37 1.60 0.41
N ALA A 159 -8.12 2.68 0.16
CA ALA A 159 -8.89 3.36 1.19
C ALA A 159 -9.94 2.43 1.84
N LEU A 160 -10.66 1.67 1.03
CA LEU A 160 -11.63 0.69 1.52
C LEU A 160 -10.97 -0.40 2.37
N ARG A 161 -9.83 -0.93 1.91
CA ARG A 161 -9.03 -1.93 2.65
C ARG A 161 -8.56 -1.38 4.01
N ALA A 162 -8.09 -0.13 4.04
CA ALA A 162 -7.63 0.51 5.27
C ALA A 162 -8.78 0.68 6.29
N VAL A 163 -9.98 1.08 5.83
CA VAL A 163 -11.15 1.27 6.71
C VAL A 163 -11.72 -0.06 7.21
N GLU A 164 -11.73 -1.10 6.37
CA GLU A 164 -12.30 -2.41 6.72
C GLU A 164 -11.34 -3.28 7.56
N GLY A 165 -10.07 -2.99 7.49
CA GLY A 165 -9.03 -3.79 8.17
C GLY A 165 -8.73 -3.33 9.59
N GLY A 166 -9.23 -2.22 10.02
CA GLY A 166 -8.98 -1.66 11.34
C GLY A 166 -9.38 -0.25 11.46
#